data_6e163a7134264cac66267810d0239b4c
#
_entry.id   6e163a7134264cac66267810d0239b4c
#
_cell.length_a   1.000
_cell.length_b   1.000
_cell.length_c   1.000
_cell.angle_alpha   90.00
_cell.angle_beta   90.00
_cell.angle_gamma   90.00
#
_symmetry.space_group_name_H-M   'P 1'
#
loop_
_entity.id
_entity.type
_entity.pdbx_description
1 polymer ?
#
loop_
_entity_poly.entity_id
_entity_poly.type
_entity_poly.pdbx_seq_one_letter_code
_entity_poly.pdbx_strand_id
1 'polypeptide(L)'
;SGQSGLERRLALSQGVDLWLSELFGQAIGTHKTWSQDFALVAVGSCGRRELGANSDLDLVLVHADTVTPELVAEKLWYPIWDSGVNVDHSVRTIAGARVIAASDVKAFTGLLDARHIAGNEELTLELRGVITHGWRATAKKSLPELFELVAERRRNFGELFQLIEPNIKESYGGIRDATILGHLSATWLVDLPRTEWQNARSFLLDV
;
A
#
# COMPACT_ATOMS: atom_id res chain seq x y z
N SER A 1 8.56 28.25 3.95
CA SER A 1 9.58 27.19 3.98
C SER A 1 9.60 26.50 2.63
N GLY A 2 10.75 26.55 1.92
CA GLY A 2 10.88 26.08 0.54
C GLY A 2 11.13 24.56 0.41
N GLN A 3 10.44 23.73 1.19
CA GLN A 3 10.54 22.26 1.00
C GLN A 3 9.77 21.83 -0.25
N SER A 4 10.36 20.96 -1.06
CA SER A 4 9.71 20.34 -2.20
C SER A 4 8.56 19.42 -1.76
N GLY A 5 7.61 19.13 -2.64
CA GLY A 5 6.52 18.20 -2.36
C GLY A 5 7.04 16.82 -1.94
N LEU A 6 8.11 16.34 -2.57
CA LEU A 6 8.78 15.09 -2.22
C LEU A 6 9.33 15.11 -0.79
N GLU A 7 10.05 16.15 -0.39
CA GLU A 7 10.61 16.26 0.97
C GLU A 7 9.51 16.24 2.05
N ARG A 8 8.39 16.93 1.80
CA ARG A 8 7.24 16.94 2.71
C ARG A 8 6.60 15.55 2.83
N ARG A 9 6.40 14.85 1.71
CA ARG A 9 5.83 13.48 1.73
C ARG A 9 6.75 12.50 2.44
N LEU A 10 8.06 12.58 2.22
CA LEU A 10 9.03 11.73 2.90
C LEU A 10 9.08 12.01 4.40
N ALA A 11 9.08 13.28 4.81
CA ALA A 11 9.07 13.66 6.22
C ALA A 11 7.79 13.18 6.93
N LEU A 12 6.61 13.35 6.28
CA LEU A 12 5.34 12.84 6.80
C LEU A 12 5.36 11.31 6.94
N SER A 13 5.81 10.62 5.89
CA SER A 13 5.90 9.15 5.92
C SER A 13 6.85 8.64 7.00
N GLN A 14 7.99 9.32 7.21
CA GLN A 14 8.92 8.98 8.28
C GLN A 14 8.32 9.19 9.68
N GLY A 15 7.60 10.31 9.88
CA GLY A 15 6.91 10.57 11.15
C GLY A 15 5.84 9.50 11.44
N VAL A 16 5.05 9.13 10.42
CA VAL A 16 4.04 8.06 10.53
C VAL A 16 4.71 6.70 10.81
N ASP A 17 5.80 6.37 10.11
CA ASP A 17 6.53 5.12 10.32
C ASP A 17 7.05 4.99 11.76
N LEU A 18 7.62 6.07 12.32
CA LEU A 18 8.10 6.09 13.70
C LEU A 18 6.96 5.89 14.69
N TRP A 19 5.87 6.64 14.53
CA TRP A 19 4.69 6.54 15.39
C TRP A 19 4.08 5.13 15.35
N LEU A 20 3.90 4.55 14.16
CA LEU A 20 3.38 3.20 14.00
C LEU A 20 4.32 2.14 14.61
N SER A 21 5.64 2.32 14.49
CA SER A 21 6.63 1.43 15.10
C SER A 21 6.56 1.48 16.63
N GLU A 22 6.35 2.66 17.22
CA GLU A 22 6.16 2.81 18.66
C GLU A 22 4.88 2.13 19.14
N LEU A 23 3.75 2.33 18.45
CA LEU A 23 2.48 1.66 18.75
C LEU A 23 2.60 0.14 18.66
N PHE A 24 3.26 -0.35 17.60
CA PHE A 24 3.53 -1.78 17.45
C PHE A 24 4.37 -2.31 18.61
N GLY A 25 5.42 -1.61 19.01
CA GLY A 25 6.25 -1.97 20.17
C GLY A 25 5.43 -2.05 21.46
N GLN A 26 4.52 -1.10 21.68
CA GLN A 26 3.60 -1.12 22.82
C GLN A 26 2.61 -2.30 22.76
N ALA A 27 2.07 -2.61 21.56
CA ALA A 27 1.15 -3.72 21.37
C ALA A 27 1.81 -5.09 21.65
N ILE A 28 3.06 -5.26 21.20
CA ILE A 28 3.87 -6.47 21.46
C ILE A 28 4.27 -6.55 22.95
N GLY A 29 4.57 -5.41 23.58
CA GLY A 29 4.97 -5.34 24.98
C GLY A 29 6.26 -6.11 25.28
N THR A 30 6.30 -6.82 26.42
CA THR A 30 7.48 -7.58 26.87
C THR A 30 7.56 -9.01 26.30
N HIS A 31 6.63 -9.41 25.47
CA HIS A 31 6.58 -10.74 24.88
C HIS A 31 7.60 -10.88 23.74
N LYS A 32 8.82 -11.28 24.08
CA LYS A 32 9.94 -11.38 23.11
C LYS A 32 9.65 -12.30 21.92
N THR A 33 8.83 -13.36 22.11
CA THR A 33 8.44 -14.27 21.04
C THR A 33 7.49 -13.60 20.03
N TRP A 34 6.61 -12.72 20.47
CA TRP A 34 5.65 -12.06 19.59
C TRP A 34 6.30 -11.13 18.54
N SER A 35 7.46 -10.55 18.86
CA SER A 35 8.18 -9.75 17.87
C SER A 35 8.65 -10.57 16.65
N GLN A 36 8.75 -11.89 16.77
CA GLN A 36 9.10 -12.81 15.70
C GLN A 36 7.87 -13.34 14.94
N ASP A 37 6.70 -13.28 15.57
CA ASP A 37 5.46 -13.86 15.04
C ASP A 37 4.59 -12.83 14.31
N PHE A 38 4.92 -11.53 14.40
CA PHE A 38 4.14 -10.44 13.81
C PHE A 38 5.00 -9.47 13.01
N ALA A 39 4.42 -8.91 11.96
CA ALA A 39 4.96 -7.78 11.22
C ALA A 39 3.86 -6.76 10.92
N LEU A 40 4.13 -5.47 11.15
CA LEU A 40 3.30 -4.37 10.68
C LEU A 40 3.81 -3.93 9.31
N VAL A 41 2.92 -3.93 8.34
CA VAL A 41 3.21 -3.67 6.93
C VAL A 41 2.32 -2.54 6.42
N ALA A 42 2.91 -1.53 5.81
CA ALA A 42 2.21 -0.51 5.05
C ALA A 42 1.99 -0.99 3.61
N VAL A 43 0.81 -0.71 3.05
CA VAL A 43 0.45 -1.06 1.67
C VAL A 43 -0.08 0.17 0.94
N GLY A 44 -0.40 0.05 -0.34
CA GLY A 44 -0.96 1.16 -1.13
C GLY A 44 -0.09 2.42 -1.08
N SER A 45 -0.73 3.59 -0.91
CA SER A 45 -0.02 4.89 -0.84
C SER A 45 0.91 4.99 0.37
N CYS A 46 0.53 4.42 1.50
CA CYS A 46 1.36 4.32 2.70
C CYS A 46 2.61 3.47 2.42
N GLY A 47 2.44 2.34 1.74
CA GLY A 47 3.54 1.46 1.31
C GLY A 47 4.55 2.18 0.42
N ARG A 48 4.08 3.01 -0.51
CA ARG A 48 4.91 3.77 -1.46
C ARG A 48 5.51 5.06 -0.89
N ARG A 49 5.21 5.41 0.39
CA ARG A 49 5.60 6.69 1.01
C ARG A 49 5.04 7.92 0.28
N GLU A 50 3.81 7.83 -0.15
CA GLU A 50 3.11 8.86 -0.91
C GLU A 50 1.95 9.47 -0.11
N LEU A 51 2.08 9.52 1.20
CA LEU A 51 1.07 10.09 2.09
C LEU A 51 0.95 11.61 1.87
N GLY A 52 -0.28 12.07 1.69
CA GLY A 52 -0.66 13.47 1.82
C GLY A 52 -1.29 13.75 3.19
N ALA A 53 -1.57 15.02 3.49
CA ALA A 53 -2.11 15.43 4.79
C ALA A 53 -3.45 14.76 5.18
N ASN A 54 -4.25 14.36 4.18
CA ASN A 54 -5.55 13.71 4.37
C ASN A 54 -5.57 12.28 3.83
N SER A 55 -4.41 11.64 3.69
CA SER A 55 -4.35 10.25 3.24
C SER A 55 -4.75 9.30 4.34
N ASP A 56 -5.55 8.30 3.99
CA ASP A 56 -5.81 7.15 4.86
C ASP A 56 -4.53 6.32 5.01
N LEU A 57 -4.36 5.67 6.15
CA LEU A 57 -3.29 4.72 6.37
C LEU A 57 -3.77 3.32 5.96
N ASP A 58 -3.12 2.74 4.96
CA ASP A 58 -3.39 1.37 4.52
C ASP A 58 -2.39 0.42 5.20
N LEU A 59 -2.86 -0.39 6.16
CA LEU A 59 -2.01 -1.20 7.03
C LEU A 59 -2.43 -2.68 7.05
N VAL A 60 -1.44 -3.57 7.12
CA VAL A 60 -1.65 -5.00 7.31
C VAL A 60 -0.82 -5.48 8.50
N LEU A 61 -1.48 -6.06 9.50
CA LEU A 61 -0.81 -6.84 10.54
C LEU A 61 -0.66 -8.27 10.02
N VAL A 62 0.56 -8.63 9.65
CA VAL A 62 0.89 -10.00 9.22
C VAL A 62 1.31 -10.81 10.44
N HIS A 63 0.82 -12.06 10.54
CA HIS A 63 1.18 -12.93 11.64
C HIS A 63 1.48 -14.36 11.17
N ALA A 64 2.27 -15.09 11.95
CA ALA A 64 2.53 -16.50 11.75
C ALA A 64 1.24 -17.32 11.96
N ASP A 65 1.07 -18.44 11.24
CA ASP A 65 -0.11 -19.30 11.35
C ASP A 65 -0.26 -19.96 12.75
N THR A 66 0.81 -19.95 13.57
CA THR A 66 0.89 -20.59 14.89
C THR A 66 0.37 -19.73 16.04
N VAL A 67 0.04 -18.46 15.79
CA VAL A 67 -0.37 -17.51 16.84
C VAL A 67 -1.76 -16.93 16.58
N THR A 68 -2.44 -16.55 17.67
CA THR A 68 -3.71 -15.83 17.65
C THR A 68 -3.44 -14.33 17.67
N PRO A 69 -3.94 -13.57 16.68
CA PRO A 69 -3.56 -12.17 16.52
C PRO A 69 -4.41 -11.18 17.36
N GLU A 70 -5.52 -11.61 17.95
CA GLU A 70 -6.59 -10.73 18.47
C GLU A 70 -6.05 -9.70 19.46
N LEU A 71 -5.27 -10.15 20.45
CA LEU A 71 -4.75 -9.27 21.51
C LEU A 71 -3.75 -8.22 20.98
N VAL A 72 -2.89 -8.62 20.05
CA VAL A 72 -1.93 -7.70 19.41
C VAL A 72 -2.67 -6.73 18.50
N ALA A 73 -3.63 -7.24 17.72
CA ALA A 73 -4.46 -6.45 16.84
C ALA A 73 -5.25 -5.38 17.61
N GLU A 74 -5.94 -5.76 18.68
CA GLU A 74 -6.67 -4.81 19.53
C GLU A 74 -5.76 -3.71 20.06
N LYS A 75 -4.65 -4.08 20.69
CA LYS A 75 -3.69 -3.12 21.26
C LYS A 75 -3.07 -2.18 20.21
N LEU A 76 -2.95 -2.62 18.97
CA LEU A 76 -2.41 -1.83 17.89
C LEU A 76 -3.45 -0.87 17.30
N TRP A 77 -4.68 -1.38 17.02
CA TRP A 77 -5.68 -0.59 16.30
C TRP A 77 -6.40 0.44 17.15
N TYR A 78 -6.67 0.15 18.44
CA TYR A 78 -7.37 1.11 19.31
C TYR A 78 -6.65 2.47 19.40
N PRO A 79 -5.34 2.57 19.68
CA PRO A 79 -4.65 3.86 19.70
C PRO A 79 -4.66 4.60 18.36
N ILE A 80 -4.65 3.86 17.23
CA ILE A 80 -4.73 4.47 15.90
C ILE A 80 -6.12 5.09 15.70
N TRP A 81 -7.19 4.37 16.03
CA TRP A 81 -8.57 4.90 15.93
C TRP A 81 -8.78 6.10 16.86
N ASP A 82 -8.29 6.03 18.09
CA ASP A 82 -8.40 7.12 19.05
C ASP A 82 -7.65 8.38 18.62
N SER A 83 -6.64 8.26 17.77
CA SER A 83 -5.92 9.40 17.20
C SER A 83 -6.73 10.22 16.19
N GLY A 84 -7.85 9.67 15.71
CA GLY A 84 -8.69 10.29 14.67
C GLY A 84 -8.13 10.20 13.25
N VAL A 85 -7.03 9.45 13.03
CA VAL A 85 -6.49 9.19 11.70
C VAL A 85 -7.32 8.10 11.01
N ASN A 86 -7.69 8.32 9.76
CA ASN A 86 -8.37 7.31 8.97
C ASN A 86 -7.40 6.15 8.68
N VAL A 87 -7.84 4.93 8.97
CA VAL A 87 -7.05 3.72 8.72
C VAL A 87 -7.90 2.64 8.05
N ASP A 88 -7.43 2.13 6.93
CA ASP A 88 -7.86 0.85 6.37
C ASP A 88 -6.87 -0.21 6.83
N HIS A 89 -7.36 -1.23 7.53
CA HIS A 89 -6.50 -2.21 8.17
C HIS A 89 -7.01 -3.63 7.99
N SER A 90 -6.09 -4.56 8.00
CA SER A 90 -6.42 -5.98 8.01
C SER A 90 -5.42 -6.77 8.84
N VAL A 91 -5.85 -7.94 9.31
CA VAL A 91 -5.01 -8.91 10.04
C VAL A 91 -4.98 -10.19 9.22
N ARG A 92 -3.80 -10.67 8.87
CA ARG A 92 -3.68 -11.80 7.94
C ARG A 92 -2.45 -12.66 8.19
N THR A 93 -2.58 -13.94 7.89
CA THR A 93 -1.43 -14.80 7.61
C THR A 93 -0.98 -14.61 6.15
N ILE A 94 0.22 -15.09 5.82
CA ILE A 94 0.73 -15.10 4.43
C ILE A 94 -0.24 -15.86 3.50
N ALA A 95 -0.73 -17.03 3.96
CA ALA A 95 -1.71 -17.82 3.21
C ALA A 95 -3.03 -17.06 3.00
N GLY A 96 -3.54 -16.38 4.03
CA GLY A 96 -4.74 -15.53 3.96
C GLY A 96 -4.57 -14.36 2.99
N ALA A 97 -3.43 -13.69 3.00
CA ALA A 97 -3.12 -12.61 2.06
C ALA A 97 -3.11 -13.10 0.61
N ARG A 98 -2.55 -14.30 0.35
CA ARG A 98 -2.56 -14.92 -0.98
C ARG A 98 -3.98 -15.24 -1.46
N VAL A 99 -4.85 -15.72 -0.59
CA VAL A 99 -6.25 -16.04 -0.94
C VAL A 99 -7.00 -14.78 -1.35
N ILE A 100 -6.89 -13.70 -0.58
CA ILE A 100 -7.54 -12.42 -0.89
C ILE A 100 -6.99 -11.84 -2.20
N ALA A 101 -5.68 -11.83 -2.37
CA ALA A 101 -5.06 -11.38 -3.61
C ALA A 101 -5.57 -12.15 -4.85
N ALA A 102 -5.83 -13.45 -4.71
CA ALA A 102 -6.35 -14.26 -5.81
C ALA A 102 -7.82 -13.95 -6.19
N SER A 103 -8.59 -13.35 -5.30
CA SER A 103 -10.02 -13.07 -5.46
C SER A 103 -10.36 -11.59 -5.66
N ASP A 104 -9.44 -10.68 -5.39
CA ASP A 104 -9.66 -9.22 -5.45
C ASP A 104 -8.43 -8.51 -6.03
N VAL A 105 -8.56 -7.98 -7.25
CA VAL A 105 -7.48 -7.28 -7.95
C VAL A 105 -7.07 -5.98 -7.22
N LYS A 106 -8.00 -5.30 -6.54
CA LYS A 106 -7.68 -4.08 -5.77
C LYS A 106 -6.81 -4.43 -4.56
N ALA A 107 -7.20 -5.46 -3.80
CA ALA A 107 -6.40 -5.96 -2.69
C ALA A 107 -5.04 -6.46 -3.16
N PHE A 108 -5.00 -7.18 -4.30
CA PHE A 108 -3.75 -7.65 -4.90
C PHE A 108 -2.80 -6.49 -5.20
N THR A 109 -3.27 -5.48 -5.92
CA THR A 109 -2.44 -4.33 -6.29
C THR A 109 -1.99 -3.53 -5.08
N GLY A 110 -2.81 -3.41 -4.04
CA GLY A 110 -2.42 -2.80 -2.75
C GLY A 110 -1.26 -3.54 -2.08
N LEU A 111 -1.33 -4.88 -2.04
CA LEU A 111 -0.30 -5.73 -1.45
C LEU A 111 1.03 -5.73 -2.22
N LEU A 112 1.04 -5.40 -3.53
CA LEU A 112 2.28 -5.23 -4.29
C LEU A 112 3.16 -4.10 -3.75
N ASP A 113 2.56 -3.12 -3.10
CA ASP A 113 3.24 -1.99 -2.49
C ASP A 113 3.68 -2.26 -1.03
N ALA A 114 3.61 -3.52 -0.58
CA ALA A 114 3.91 -3.92 0.80
C ALA A 114 5.31 -3.46 1.24
N ARG A 115 5.36 -2.70 2.33
CA ARG A 115 6.58 -2.17 2.94
C ARG A 115 6.59 -2.42 4.43
N HIS A 116 7.71 -2.89 4.94
CA HIS A 116 7.92 -3.14 6.36
C HIS A 116 7.90 -1.86 7.18
N ILE A 117 7.20 -1.88 8.32
CA ILE A 117 7.18 -0.83 9.33
C ILE A 117 7.85 -1.32 10.61
N ALA A 118 7.43 -2.44 11.17
CA ALA A 118 7.93 -2.97 12.43
C ALA A 118 7.70 -4.49 12.56
N GLY A 119 8.41 -5.12 13.50
CA GLY A 119 8.28 -6.55 13.79
C GLY A 119 9.22 -7.43 12.97
N ASN A 120 8.78 -8.61 12.60
CA ASN A 120 9.59 -9.57 11.84
C ASN A 120 9.66 -9.20 10.36
N GLU A 121 10.81 -8.74 9.92
CA GLU A 121 11.04 -8.37 8.51
C GLU A 121 10.94 -9.59 7.57
N GLU A 122 11.28 -10.79 8.03
CA GLU A 122 11.19 -12.02 7.22
C GLU A 122 9.75 -12.29 6.79
N LEU A 123 8.75 -12.07 7.67
CA LEU A 123 7.33 -12.17 7.32
C LEU A 123 6.95 -11.17 6.22
N THR A 124 7.49 -9.96 6.28
CA THR A 124 7.24 -8.95 5.23
C THR A 124 7.89 -9.35 3.90
N LEU A 125 9.11 -9.87 3.94
CA LEU A 125 9.82 -10.33 2.75
C LEU A 125 9.11 -11.53 2.11
N GLU A 126 8.64 -12.48 2.93
CA GLU A 126 7.86 -13.63 2.47
C GLU A 126 6.54 -13.17 1.83
N LEU A 127 5.77 -12.28 2.48
CA LEU A 127 4.56 -11.69 1.92
C LEU A 127 4.83 -11.08 0.54
N ARG A 128 5.84 -10.23 0.43
CA ARG A 128 6.21 -9.59 -0.84
C ARG A 128 6.58 -10.61 -1.91
N GLY A 129 7.33 -11.64 -1.54
CA GLY A 129 7.71 -12.73 -2.44
C GLY A 129 6.50 -13.46 -3.00
N VAL A 130 5.59 -13.90 -2.12
CA VAL A 130 4.36 -14.62 -2.48
C VAL A 130 3.44 -13.75 -3.34
N ILE A 131 3.22 -12.49 -2.99
CA ILE A 131 2.36 -11.58 -3.74
C ILE A 131 2.97 -11.26 -5.12
N THR A 132 4.25 -10.91 -5.18
CA THR A 132 4.91 -10.61 -6.46
C THR A 132 4.92 -11.82 -7.40
N HIS A 133 5.21 -13.02 -6.87
CA HIS A 133 5.17 -14.25 -7.66
C HIS A 133 3.76 -14.54 -8.16
N GLY A 134 2.76 -14.44 -7.29
CA GLY A 134 1.35 -14.62 -7.64
C GLY A 134 0.90 -13.64 -8.72
N TRP A 135 1.29 -12.35 -8.62
CA TRP A 135 0.99 -11.32 -9.61
C TRP A 135 1.53 -11.69 -10.99
N ARG A 136 2.81 -12.07 -11.07
CA ARG A 136 3.43 -12.51 -12.34
C ARG A 136 2.74 -13.73 -12.94
N ALA A 137 2.33 -14.68 -12.11
CA ALA A 137 1.66 -15.91 -12.57
C ALA A 137 0.24 -15.67 -13.07
N THR A 138 -0.49 -14.71 -12.50
CA THR A 138 -1.91 -14.49 -12.76
C THR A 138 -2.23 -13.21 -13.53
N ALA A 139 -1.25 -12.34 -13.77
CA ALA A 139 -1.45 -11.02 -14.38
C ALA A 139 -2.31 -11.07 -15.65
N LYS A 140 -2.00 -11.97 -16.59
CA LYS A 140 -2.77 -12.10 -17.84
C LYS A 140 -4.26 -12.37 -17.59
N LYS A 141 -4.59 -13.15 -16.55
CA LYS A 141 -5.98 -13.45 -16.17
C LYS A 141 -6.65 -12.25 -15.51
N SER A 142 -5.90 -11.46 -14.75
CA SER A 142 -6.40 -10.29 -14.02
C SER A 142 -6.50 -9.02 -14.88
N LEU A 143 -5.85 -8.97 -16.04
CA LEU A 143 -5.86 -7.80 -16.94
C LEU A 143 -7.27 -7.33 -17.33
N PRO A 144 -8.23 -8.22 -17.74
CA PRO A 144 -9.56 -7.77 -18.13
C PRO A 144 -10.28 -7.04 -17.00
N GLU A 145 -10.22 -7.56 -15.77
CA GLU A 145 -10.82 -6.93 -14.58
C GLU A 145 -10.13 -5.59 -14.27
N LEU A 146 -8.79 -5.54 -14.34
CA LEU A 146 -8.04 -4.32 -14.12
C LEU A 146 -8.41 -3.23 -15.14
N PHE A 147 -8.55 -3.59 -16.42
CA PHE A 147 -8.96 -2.66 -17.48
C PHE A 147 -10.40 -2.18 -17.29
N GLU A 148 -11.31 -3.02 -16.83
CA GLU A 148 -12.67 -2.58 -16.51
C GLU A 148 -12.70 -1.58 -15.36
N LEU A 149 -11.91 -1.80 -14.29
CA LEU A 149 -11.74 -0.84 -13.20
C LEU A 149 -11.19 0.51 -13.68
N VAL A 150 -10.23 0.50 -14.62
CA VAL A 150 -9.71 1.73 -15.24
C VAL A 150 -10.77 2.41 -16.09
N ALA A 151 -11.52 1.65 -16.90
CA ALA A 151 -12.57 2.18 -17.76
C ALA A 151 -13.73 2.77 -16.93
N GLU A 152 -14.15 2.10 -15.86
CA GLU A 152 -15.16 2.62 -14.93
C GLU A 152 -14.71 3.92 -14.29
N ARG A 153 -13.48 3.97 -13.77
CA ARG A 153 -12.92 5.20 -13.20
C ARG A 153 -12.87 6.33 -14.21
N ARG A 154 -12.45 6.07 -15.47
CA ARG A 154 -12.45 7.06 -16.53
C ARG A 154 -13.85 7.60 -16.82
N ARG A 155 -14.88 6.74 -16.81
CA ARG A 155 -16.28 7.18 -16.97
C ARG A 155 -16.74 8.09 -15.84
N ASN A 156 -16.30 7.81 -14.61
CA ASN A 156 -16.74 8.54 -13.41
C ASN A 156 -16.00 9.87 -13.20
N PHE A 157 -14.71 9.93 -13.54
CA PHE A 157 -13.84 11.07 -13.21
C PHE A 157 -13.30 11.82 -14.44
N GLY A 158 -13.58 11.34 -15.64
CA GLY A 158 -13.12 11.98 -16.89
C GLY A 158 -11.60 11.87 -17.11
N GLU A 159 -11.11 12.66 -18.06
CA GLU A 159 -9.68 12.71 -18.42
C GLU A 159 -9.01 13.92 -17.79
N LEU A 160 -7.85 13.73 -17.17
CA LEU A 160 -7.11 14.76 -16.42
C LEU A 160 -6.93 16.04 -17.22
N PHE A 161 -6.53 15.93 -18.49
CA PHE A 161 -6.20 17.08 -19.34
C PHE A 161 -7.41 17.84 -19.90
N GLN A 162 -8.63 17.29 -19.76
CA GLN A 162 -9.86 17.90 -20.30
C GLN A 162 -10.66 18.66 -19.25
N LEU A 163 -10.33 18.50 -17.97
CA LEU A 163 -11.08 19.08 -16.87
C LEU A 163 -10.43 20.37 -16.38
N ILE A 164 -11.25 21.36 -16.02
CA ILE A 164 -10.79 22.62 -15.43
C ILE A 164 -10.24 22.38 -14.01
N GLU A 165 -10.94 21.54 -13.25
CA GLU A 165 -10.55 21.11 -11.89
C GLU A 165 -10.48 19.58 -11.85
N PRO A 166 -9.39 18.97 -12.35
CA PRO A 166 -9.28 17.51 -12.40
C PRO A 166 -9.02 16.93 -11.03
N ASN A 167 -9.60 15.75 -10.78
CA ASN A 167 -9.17 14.91 -9.68
C ASN A 167 -7.86 14.22 -10.06
N ILE A 168 -6.74 14.77 -9.63
CA ILE A 168 -5.38 14.29 -9.98
C ILE A 168 -5.18 12.82 -9.60
N LYS A 169 -5.85 12.34 -8.54
CA LYS A 169 -5.76 10.94 -8.10
C LYS A 169 -6.59 10.01 -8.99
N GLU A 170 -7.85 10.38 -9.30
CA GLU A 170 -8.84 9.47 -9.88
C GLU A 170 -9.05 9.65 -11.40
N SER A 171 -8.84 10.86 -11.95
CA SER A 171 -9.01 11.10 -13.38
C SER A 171 -8.05 10.26 -14.22
N TYR A 172 -8.49 9.87 -15.42
CA TYR A 172 -7.66 9.11 -16.36
C TYR A 172 -6.41 9.91 -16.77
N GLY A 173 -5.26 9.28 -16.68
CA GLY A 173 -3.94 9.91 -16.79
C GLY A 173 -3.38 10.41 -15.44
N GLY A 174 -4.09 10.20 -14.32
CA GLY A 174 -3.69 10.62 -12.98
C GLY A 174 -2.81 9.59 -12.21
N ILE A 175 -2.69 9.82 -10.91
CA ILE A 175 -1.80 9.04 -10.03
C ILE A 175 -2.14 7.55 -10.01
N ARG A 176 -3.43 7.18 -10.03
CA ARG A 176 -3.84 5.77 -10.06
C ARG A 176 -3.40 5.06 -11.33
N ASP A 177 -3.45 5.73 -12.49
CA ASP A 177 -2.97 5.13 -13.73
C ASP A 177 -1.46 4.95 -13.73
N ALA A 178 -0.72 5.93 -13.22
CA ALA A 178 0.72 5.80 -13.01
C ALA A 178 1.05 4.63 -12.06
N THR A 179 0.24 4.40 -11.01
CA THR A 179 0.39 3.26 -10.10
C THR A 179 0.14 1.94 -10.83
N ILE A 180 -0.95 1.83 -11.58
CA ILE A 180 -1.29 0.62 -12.34
C ILE A 180 -0.19 0.29 -13.36
N LEU A 181 0.34 1.28 -14.06
CA LEU A 181 1.47 1.09 -14.97
C LEU A 181 2.70 0.52 -14.24
N GLY A 182 3.01 1.01 -13.04
CA GLY A 182 4.08 0.47 -12.20
C GLY A 182 3.83 -1.00 -11.82
N HIS A 183 2.61 -1.34 -11.42
CA HIS A 183 2.23 -2.72 -11.10
C HIS A 183 2.28 -3.64 -12.34
N LEU A 184 1.88 -3.15 -13.51
CA LEU A 184 1.98 -3.89 -14.76
C LEU A 184 3.44 -4.13 -15.15
N SER A 185 4.33 -3.17 -14.95
CA SER A 185 5.75 -3.38 -15.24
C SER A 185 6.37 -4.46 -14.35
N ALA A 186 5.89 -4.63 -13.12
CA ALA A 186 6.33 -5.69 -12.21
C ALA A 186 5.96 -7.12 -12.71
N THR A 187 5.05 -7.24 -13.67
CA THR A 187 4.67 -8.52 -14.31
C THR A 187 5.65 -8.98 -15.38
N TRP A 188 6.53 -8.08 -15.87
CA TRP A 188 7.35 -8.23 -17.08
C TRP A 188 6.56 -8.33 -18.40
N LEU A 189 5.26 -8.07 -18.38
CA LEU A 189 4.44 -8.00 -19.60
C LEU A 189 4.57 -6.67 -20.32
N VAL A 190 4.96 -5.63 -19.60
CA VAL A 190 5.09 -4.27 -20.12
C VAL A 190 6.47 -3.73 -19.71
N ASP A 191 7.19 -3.18 -20.68
CA ASP A 191 8.39 -2.41 -20.43
C ASP A 191 8.02 -0.93 -20.31
N LEU A 192 8.37 -0.31 -19.18
CA LEU A 192 8.13 1.10 -18.93
C LEU A 192 9.44 1.86 -19.01
N PRO A 193 9.47 3.01 -19.71
CA PRO A 193 10.57 3.95 -19.62
C PRO A 193 10.62 4.54 -18.20
N ARG A 194 11.42 3.91 -17.33
CA ARG A 194 11.41 4.16 -15.87
C ARG A 194 11.57 5.63 -15.52
N THR A 195 12.51 6.32 -16.15
CA THR A 195 12.80 7.73 -15.84
C THR A 195 11.63 8.64 -16.15
N GLU A 196 11.07 8.52 -17.35
CA GLU A 196 9.93 9.32 -17.79
C GLU A 196 8.69 9.05 -16.93
N TRP A 197 8.42 7.78 -16.63
CA TRP A 197 7.31 7.39 -15.77
C TRP A 197 7.48 7.94 -14.35
N GLN A 198 8.69 7.82 -13.76
CA GLN A 198 8.96 8.35 -12.42
C GLN A 198 8.82 9.87 -12.37
N ASN A 199 9.32 10.59 -13.36
CA ASN A 199 9.21 12.03 -13.45
C ASN A 199 7.75 12.48 -13.57
N ALA A 200 6.97 11.85 -14.46
CA ALA A 200 5.55 12.14 -14.61
C ALA A 200 4.77 11.86 -13.32
N ARG A 201 5.05 10.74 -12.65
CA ARG A 201 4.44 10.40 -11.38
C ARG A 201 4.79 11.40 -10.28
N SER A 202 6.07 11.76 -10.16
CA SER A 202 6.53 12.75 -9.17
C SER A 202 5.84 14.09 -9.39
N PHE A 203 5.73 14.54 -10.63
CA PHE A 203 5.02 15.77 -10.98
C PHE A 203 3.56 15.72 -10.51
N LEU A 204 2.82 14.65 -10.79
CA LEU A 204 1.44 14.48 -10.34
C LEU A 204 1.28 14.47 -8.81
N LEU A 205 2.29 14.00 -8.08
CA LEU A 205 2.29 13.99 -6.62
C LEU A 205 2.65 15.35 -6.01
N ASP A 206 3.24 16.26 -6.78
CA ASP A 206 3.69 17.59 -6.31
C ASP A 206 2.68 18.71 -6.58
N VAL A 207 1.65 18.43 -7.40
CA VAL A 207 0.53 19.34 -7.71
C VAL A 207 -0.56 19.24 -6.66
#